data_1cecfa09b393aa7a24bb5480e8c90084
#
_entry.id   1cecfa09b393aa7a24bb5480e8c90084
#
_cell.length_a   1.000
_cell.length_b   1.000
_cell.length_c   1.000
_cell.angle_alpha   90.00
_cell.angle_beta   90.00
_cell.angle_gamma   90.00
#
_symmetry.space_group_name_H-M   'P 1'
#
loop_
_entity.id
_entity.type
_entity.pdbx_description
1 polymer ?
#
loop_
_entity_poly.entity_id
_entity_poly.type
_entity_poly.pdbx_seq_one_letter_code
_entity_poly.pdbx_strand_id
1 'polypeptide(L)'
;MPQDLFLAGVDTGAITVSWAMTELARNPRIMKKAQVEVRNSIGKKGKVTEGDVDQLHYLKMVVKETLRLHPPVPLLLPRETMSHFEINGYHIYPKTQVQVNVWAIGRDPNLWKNPEEFLPERFMDNSVDFRGQHFELLPFGAGRRICPGMYMVIATVELALANLLYRFNWNLPNGMREADINMEEAAGLTVRKKFALNLVPILHHC
;
A
#
# COMPACT_ATOMS: atom_id res chain seq x y z
N MET A 1 4.54 -25.11 2.86
CA MET A 1 5.47 -23.98 3.07
C MET A 1 5.84 -23.20 1.79
N PRO A 2 6.44 -23.75 0.71
CA PRO A 2 6.73 -22.90 -0.47
C PRO A 2 5.49 -22.31 -1.12
N GLN A 3 4.40 -23.08 -1.19
CA GLN A 3 3.12 -22.64 -1.78
C GLN A 3 2.47 -21.50 -1.00
N ASP A 4 2.51 -21.56 0.34
CA ASP A 4 1.92 -20.52 1.20
C ASP A 4 2.66 -19.18 1.03
N LEU A 5 3.99 -19.22 0.96
CA LEU A 5 4.81 -18.03 0.72
C LEU A 5 4.56 -17.44 -0.67
N PHE A 6 4.40 -18.29 -1.68
CA PHE A 6 4.12 -17.85 -3.04
C PHE A 6 2.75 -17.17 -3.14
N LEU A 7 1.69 -17.84 -2.64
CA LEU A 7 0.33 -17.30 -2.66
C LEU A 7 0.23 -15.98 -1.87
N ALA A 8 0.76 -15.95 -0.65
CA ALA A 8 0.73 -14.76 0.19
C ALA A 8 1.47 -13.58 -0.45
N GLY A 9 2.63 -13.82 -1.08
CA GLY A 9 3.44 -12.77 -1.69
C GLY A 9 2.87 -12.21 -2.99
N VAL A 10 2.30 -13.06 -3.84
CA VAL A 10 1.75 -12.63 -5.15
C VAL A 10 0.44 -11.86 -4.97
N ASP A 11 -0.50 -12.38 -4.19
CA ASP A 11 -1.83 -11.79 -4.03
C ASP A 11 -1.75 -10.40 -3.36
N THR A 12 -1.07 -10.30 -2.23
CA THR A 12 -0.97 -9.04 -1.48
C THR A 12 -0.19 -7.97 -2.23
N GLY A 13 0.86 -8.34 -2.96
CA GLY A 13 1.60 -7.43 -3.83
C GLY A 13 0.75 -6.89 -4.97
N ALA A 14 0.00 -7.75 -5.65
CA ALA A 14 -0.91 -7.37 -6.73
C ALA A 14 -2.04 -6.45 -6.23
N ILE A 15 -2.60 -6.72 -5.06
CA ILE A 15 -3.59 -5.86 -4.40
C ILE A 15 -3.01 -4.47 -4.16
N THR A 16 -1.78 -4.38 -3.62
CA THR A 16 -1.12 -3.10 -3.34
C THR A 16 -0.90 -2.29 -4.61
N VAL A 17 -0.38 -2.90 -5.69
CA VAL A 17 -0.20 -2.23 -7.00
C VAL A 17 -1.54 -1.75 -7.55
N SER A 18 -2.58 -2.58 -7.48
CA SER A 18 -3.92 -2.23 -7.97
C SER A 18 -4.50 -1.03 -7.23
N TRP A 19 -4.41 -0.99 -5.90
CA TRP A 19 -4.88 0.14 -5.10
C TRP A 19 -4.04 1.40 -5.33
N ALA A 20 -2.71 1.27 -5.41
CA ALA A 20 -1.82 2.39 -5.72
C ALA A 20 -2.18 3.04 -7.07
N MET A 21 -2.34 2.22 -8.12
CA MET A 21 -2.75 2.72 -9.44
C MET A 21 -4.15 3.32 -9.44
N THR A 22 -5.06 2.79 -8.62
CA THR A 22 -6.41 3.34 -8.45
C THR A 22 -6.37 4.74 -7.82
N GLU A 23 -5.63 4.88 -6.72
CA GLU A 23 -5.49 6.18 -6.05
C GLU A 23 -4.76 7.19 -6.92
N LEU A 24 -3.73 6.77 -7.63
CA LEU A 24 -3.04 7.63 -8.58
C LEU A 24 -3.97 8.08 -9.71
N ALA A 25 -4.81 7.21 -10.25
CA ALA A 25 -5.78 7.56 -11.29
C ALA A 25 -6.86 8.52 -10.78
N ARG A 26 -7.29 8.40 -9.51
CA ARG A 26 -8.22 9.33 -8.86
C ARG A 26 -7.60 10.68 -8.53
N ASN A 27 -6.27 10.74 -8.42
CA ASN A 27 -5.53 11.92 -8.00
C ASN A 27 -4.50 12.32 -9.08
N PRO A 28 -4.90 12.93 -10.22
CA PRO A 28 -4.00 13.22 -11.35
C PRO A 28 -2.79 14.08 -10.96
N ARG A 29 -2.93 14.97 -9.97
CA ARG A 29 -1.82 15.77 -9.44
C ARG A 29 -0.74 14.89 -8.81
N ILE A 30 -1.14 13.90 -8.01
CA ILE A 30 -0.23 12.96 -7.33
C ILE A 30 0.42 12.04 -8.39
N MET A 31 -0.38 11.51 -9.33
CA MET A 31 0.10 10.73 -10.48
C MET A 31 1.20 11.49 -11.22
N LYS A 32 0.92 12.74 -11.60
CA LYS A 32 1.87 13.58 -12.34
C LYS A 32 3.16 13.80 -11.57
N LYS A 33 3.07 14.07 -10.27
CA LYS A 33 4.25 14.29 -9.41
C LYS A 33 5.11 13.03 -9.32
N ALA A 34 4.51 11.85 -9.14
CA ALA A 34 5.21 10.59 -9.14
C ALA A 34 5.86 10.28 -10.50
N GLN A 35 5.16 10.54 -11.62
CA GLN A 35 5.73 10.38 -12.96
C GLN A 35 6.92 11.30 -13.20
N VAL A 36 6.85 12.56 -12.77
CA VAL A 36 7.93 13.53 -12.91
C VAL A 36 9.17 13.07 -12.13
N GLU A 37 9.00 12.63 -10.88
CA GLU A 37 10.13 12.09 -10.10
C GLU A 37 10.79 10.92 -10.81
N VAL A 38 10.00 9.89 -11.17
CA VAL A 38 10.51 8.68 -11.81
C VAL A 38 11.23 9.01 -13.11
N ARG A 39 10.62 9.81 -13.98
CA ARG A 39 11.17 10.15 -15.31
C ARG A 39 12.44 10.99 -15.22
N ASN A 40 12.48 11.95 -14.30
CA ASN A 40 13.69 12.77 -14.09
C ASN A 40 14.84 11.94 -13.53
N SER A 41 14.56 11.02 -12.59
CA SER A 41 15.57 10.16 -11.99
C SER A 41 16.14 9.14 -12.99
N ILE A 42 15.30 8.58 -13.85
CA ILE A 42 15.69 7.52 -14.80
C ILE A 42 16.27 8.09 -16.10
N GLY A 43 15.78 9.26 -16.55
CA GLY A 43 16.18 9.85 -17.82
C GLY A 43 15.92 8.90 -18.99
N LYS A 44 16.90 8.75 -19.89
CA LYS A 44 16.80 7.95 -21.13
C LYS A 44 17.20 6.48 -21.00
N LYS A 45 17.31 5.92 -19.79
CA LYS A 45 17.70 4.50 -19.59
C LYS A 45 16.78 3.46 -20.23
N GLY A 46 15.53 3.83 -20.52
CA GLY A 46 14.54 2.95 -21.16
C GLY A 46 13.83 1.96 -20.22
N LYS A 47 14.33 1.72 -19.02
CA LYS A 47 13.68 0.90 -17.96
C LYS A 47 14.14 1.33 -16.58
N VAL A 48 13.31 1.11 -15.58
CA VAL A 48 13.67 1.26 -14.16
C VAL A 48 14.23 -0.06 -13.64
N THR A 49 15.35 0.01 -12.92
CA THR A 49 15.96 -1.14 -12.23
C THR A 49 15.81 -1.01 -10.71
N GLU A 50 16.07 -2.08 -9.96
CA GLU A 50 16.01 -2.06 -8.50
C GLU A 50 16.89 -0.96 -7.88
N GLY A 51 18.10 -0.78 -8.38
CA GLY A 51 19.02 0.27 -7.89
C GLY A 51 18.53 1.70 -8.14
N ASP A 52 17.63 1.91 -9.07
CA ASP A 52 17.05 3.24 -9.33
C ASP A 52 15.95 3.59 -8.33
N VAL A 53 15.24 2.57 -7.81
CA VAL A 53 14.09 2.75 -6.93
C VAL A 53 14.48 3.41 -5.60
N ASP A 54 15.70 3.22 -5.14
CA ASP A 54 16.17 3.79 -3.87
C ASP A 54 16.06 5.31 -3.82
N GLN A 55 16.19 5.98 -4.96
CA GLN A 55 16.13 7.44 -5.09
C GLN A 55 14.71 7.99 -5.32
N LEU A 56 13.70 7.13 -5.45
CA LEU A 56 12.32 7.53 -5.74
C LEU A 56 11.54 7.80 -4.44
N HIS A 57 11.87 8.90 -3.77
CA HIS A 57 11.34 9.23 -2.45
C HIS A 57 9.82 9.46 -2.45
N TYR A 58 9.31 10.16 -3.46
CA TYR A 58 7.89 10.44 -3.56
C TYR A 58 7.08 9.17 -3.87
N LEU A 59 7.61 8.30 -4.73
CA LEU A 59 7.00 7.00 -5.00
C LEU A 59 6.91 6.13 -3.72
N LYS A 60 7.94 6.14 -2.88
CA LYS A 60 7.91 5.46 -1.58
C LYS A 60 6.83 6.01 -0.66
N MET A 61 6.60 7.33 -0.67
CA MET A 61 5.48 7.93 0.07
C MET A 61 4.13 7.49 -0.49
N VAL A 62 3.98 7.39 -1.82
CA VAL A 62 2.77 6.85 -2.48
C VAL A 62 2.50 5.42 -2.01
N VAL A 63 3.51 4.57 -1.94
CA VAL A 63 3.36 3.18 -1.46
C VAL A 63 2.97 3.14 0.02
N LYS A 64 3.60 3.96 0.87
CA LYS A 64 3.23 4.05 2.30
C LYS A 64 1.76 4.49 2.47
N GLU A 65 1.33 5.50 1.73
CA GLU A 65 -0.05 6.01 1.80
C GLU A 65 -1.06 5.00 1.28
N THR A 66 -0.70 4.26 0.22
CA THR A 66 -1.52 3.14 -0.25
C THR A 66 -1.70 2.07 0.82
N LEU A 67 -0.64 1.68 1.49
CA LEU A 67 -0.68 0.69 2.56
C LEU A 67 -1.43 1.18 3.81
N ARG A 68 -1.44 2.48 4.07
CA ARG A 68 -2.21 3.09 5.15
C ARG A 68 -3.72 3.02 4.87
N LEU A 69 -4.14 3.46 3.67
CA LEU A 69 -5.56 3.50 3.29
C LEU A 69 -6.10 2.13 2.86
N HIS A 70 -5.30 1.35 2.16
CA HIS A 70 -5.71 0.07 1.58
C HIS A 70 -4.79 -1.06 2.03
N PRO A 71 -4.71 -1.36 3.34
CA PRO A 71 -3.91 -2.49 3.81
C PRO A 71 -4.48 -3.79 3.24
N PRO A 72 -3.66 -4.61 2.53
CA PRO A 72 -4.16 -5.83 1.91
C PRO A 72 -4.80 -6.82 2.89
N VAL A 73 -4.37 -6.81 4.16
CA VAL A 73 -4.90 -7.66 5.25
C VAL A 73 -5.38 -6.74 6.38
N PRO A 74 -6.60 -6.17 6.31
CA PRO A 74 -7.05 -5.08 7.18
C PRO A 74 -7.19 -5.43 8.66
N LEU A 75 -7.39 -6.71 8.98
CA LEU A 75 -7.48 -7.21 10.36
C LEU A 75 -6.24 -7.98 10.81
N LEU A 76 -5.20 -7.99 9.99
CA LEU A 76 -4.04 -8.87 10.11
C LEU A 76 -4.44 -10.35 10.24
N LEU A 77 -3.45 -11.22 10.45
CA LEU A 77 -3.74 -12.63 10.72
C LEU A 77 -4.18 -12.80 12.18
N PRO A 78 -5.25 -13.56 12.45
CA PRO A 78 -5.71 -13.83 13.81
C PRO A 78 -4.58 -14.39 14.69
N ARG A 79 -4.56 -13.95 15.93
CA ARG A 79 -3.62 -14.41 16.97
C ARG A 79 -4.41 -15.11 18.06
N GLU A 80 -3.75 -16.00 18.78
CA GLU A 80 -4.28 -16.63 19.98
C GLU A 80 -3.38 -16.32 21.16
N THR A 81 -3.98 -15.96 22.28
CA THR A 81 -3.25 -15.69 23.52
C THR A 81 -2.80 -16.98 24.18
N MET A 82 -1.53 -17.01 24.63
CA MET A 82 -0.97 -18.18 25.31
C MET A 82 -1.11 -18.13 26.81
N SER A 83 -1.26 -16.95 27.40
CA SER A 83 -1.37 -16.75 28.85
C SER A 83 -2.38 -15.65 29.17
N HIS A 84 -2.84 -15.61 30.42
CA HIS A 84 -3.64 -14.52 30.93
C HIS A 84 -2.80 -13.25 31.04
N PHE A 85 -3.40 -12.11 30.62
CA PHE A 85 -2.85 -10.78 30.83
C PHE A 85 -3.97 -9.75 30.90
N GLU A 86 -3.64 -8.51 31.24
CA GLU A 86 -4.59 -7.41 31.35
C GLU A 86 -4.20 -6.28 30.40
N ILE A 87 -5.20 -5.70 29.73
CA ILE A 87 -5.07 -4.49 28.91
C ILE A 87 -6.16 -3.51 29.32
N ASN A 88 -5.81 -2.33 29.76
CA ASN A 88 -6.73 -1.25 30.11
C ASN A 88 -7.86 -1.70 31.06
N GLY A 89 -7.58 -2.56 32.04
CA GLY A 89 -8.53 -3.10 32.99
C GLY A 89 -9.34 -4.31 32.47
N TYR A 90 -9.11 -4.76 31.23
CA TYR A 90 -9.75 -5.96 30.69
C TYR A 90 -8.86 -7.19 30.86
N HIS A 91 -9.42 -8.22 31.48
CA HIS A 91 -8.75 -9.52 31.61
C HIS A 91 -8.85 -10.33 30.31
N ILE A 92 -7.74 -10.65 29.71
CA ILE A 92 -7.65 -11.46 28.49
C ILE A 92 -7.14 -12.86 28.88
N TYR A 93 -7.99 -13.85 28.71
CA TYR A 93 -7.68 -15.24 29.09
C TYR A 93 -6.90 -15.96 27.98
N PRO A 94 -6.19 -17.09 28.32
CA PRO A 94 -5.57 -17.96 27.32
C PRO A 94 -6.60 -18.44 26.28
N LYS A 95 -6.14 -18.70 25.06
CA LYS A 95 -6.94 -19.14 23.91
C LYS A 95 -7.97 -18.11 23.41
N THR A 96 -7.85 -16.85 23.83
CA THR A 96 -8.63 -15.77 23.25
C THR A 96 -8.07 -15.42 21.87
N GLN A 97 -8.94 -15.38 20.86
CA GLN A 97 -8.57 -14.88 19.54
C GLN A 97 -8.48 -13.35 19.55
N VAL A 98 -7.40 -12.82 18.98
CA VAL A 98 -7.12 -11.39 18.88
C VAL A 98 -6.86 -11.01 17.43
N GLN A 99 -7.53 -9.97 16.97
CA GLN A 99 -7.29 -9.33 15.68
C GLN A 99 -6.90 -7.87 15.89
N VAL A 100 -6.05 -7.35 15.02
CA VAL A 100 -5.64 -5.94 15.02
C VAL A 100 -6.22 -5.26 13.80
N ASN A 101 -7.13 -4.32 14.02
CA ASN A 101 -7.80 -3.59 12.94
C ASN A 101 -6.89 -2.46 12.41
N VAL A 102 -5.95 -2.81 11.53
CA VAL A 102 -5.01 -1.86 10.93
C VAL A 102 -5.70 -0.92 9.93
N TRP A 103 -6.84 -1.31 9.39
CA TRP A 103 -7.69 -0.44 8.56
C TRP A 103 -8.23 0.74 9.38
N ALA A 104 -8.74 0.49 10.58
CA ALA A 104 -9.22 1.53 11.48
C ALA A 104 -8.07 2.40 12.01
N ILE A 105 -6.94 1.79 12.39
CA ILE A 105 -5.75 2.52 12.83
C ILE A 105 -5.26 3.48 11.74
N GLY A 106 -5.22 3.04 10.48
CA GLY A 106 -4.83 3.86 9.34
C GLY A 106 -5.79 5.03 9.05
N ARG A 107 -7.01 5.02 9.66
CA ARG A 107 -8.05 6.04 9.50
C ARG A 107 -8.40 6.79 10.79
N ASP A 108 -7.64 6.57 11.84
CA ASP A 108 -7.89 7.24 13.13
C ASP A 108 -7.54 8.75 13.02
N PRO A 109 -8.52 9.67 13.22
CA PRO A 109 -8.30 11.10 13.14
C PRO A 109 -7.38 11.65 14.27
N ASN A 110 -7.19 10.87 15.34
CA ASN A 110 -6.23 11.23 16.39
C ASN A 110 -4.78 10.99 15.97
N LEU A 111 -4.56 10.09 15.01
CA LEU A 111 -3.24 9.73 14.49
C LEU A 111 -2.95 10.40 13.15
N TRP A 112 -3.97 10.59 12.31
CA TRP A 112 -3.84 11.03 10.93
C TRP A 112 -4.70 12.26 10.64
N LYS A 113 -4.08 13.35 10.22
CA LYS A 113 -4.83 14.51 9.72
C LYS A 113 -5.47 14.18 8.39
N ASN A 114 -6.76 14.52 8.21
CA ASN A 114 -7.55 14.16 7.02
C ASN A 114 -7.40 12.67 6.68
N PRO A 115 -7.82 11.75 7.56
CA PRO A 115 -7.47 10.35 7.46
C PRO A 115 -8.00 9.64 6.21
N GLU A 116 -9.09 10.12 5.61
CA GLU A 116 -9.70 9.55 4.40
C GLU A 116 -9.08 10.08 3.09
N GLU A 117 -8.25 11.12 3.16
CA GLU A 117 -7.58 11.66 1.99
C GLU A 117 -6.33 10.84 1.64
N PHE A 118 -6.15 10.56 0.34
CA PHE A 118 -4.90 10.01 -0.19
C PHE A 118 -3.87 11.13 -0.34
N LEU A 119 -3.00 11.27 0.63
CA LEU A 119 -2.02 12.35 0.73
C LEU A 119 -0.61 11.82 1.04
N PRO A 120 0.18 11.40 0.04
CA PRO A 120 1.54 10.90 0.23
C PRO A 120 2.46 11.87 0.98
N GLU A 121 2.22 13.17 0.85
CA GLU A 121 2.99 14.23 1.49
C GLU A 121 2.96 14.18 3.03
N ARG A 122 2.03 13.42 3.64
CA ARG A 122 2.05 13.19 5.09
C ARG A 122 3.28 12.44 5.59
N PHE A 123 3.98 11.74 4.68
CA PHE A 123 5.24 11.06 4.97
C PHE A 123 6.48 11.88 4.62
N MET A 124 6.30 13.13 4.16
CA MET A 124 7.40 14.07 3.98
C MET A 124 7.85 14.54 5.37
N ASP A 125 9.14 14.50 5.62
CA ASP A 125 9.74 14.90 6.91
C ASP A 125 9.16 14.15 8.13
N ASN A 126 8.59 12.98 7.91
CA ASN A 126 7.99 12.13 8.92
C ASN A 126 8.72 10.78 8.98
N SER A 127 9.11 10.39 10.21
CA SER A 127 9.82 9.12 10.46
C SER A 127 8.93 7.88 10.44
N VAL A 128 7.60 8.04 10.32
CA VAL A 128 6.65 6.91 10.34
C VAL A 128 6.95 5.92 9.21
N ASP A 129 7.10 4.65 9.61
CA ASP A 129 7.44 3.55 8.71
C ASP A 129 6.64 2.30 9.09
N PHE A 130 6.47 1.41 8.12
CA PHE A 130 5.74 0.14 8.24
C PHE A 130 6.57 -1.00 8.88
N ARG A 131 7.78 -0.73 9.38
CA ARG A 131 8.71 -1.75 9.94
C ARG A 131 8.33 -2.28 11.33
N GLY A 132 7.11 -1.99 11.80
CA GLY A 132 6.57 -2.51 13.04
C GLY A 132 7.06 -1.81 14.32
N GLN A 133 7.68 -0.63 14.19
CA GLN A 133 8.07 0.25 15.28
C GLN A 133 7.09 1.41 15.48
N HIS A 134 6.32 1.75 14.45
CA HIS A 134 5.31 2.80 14.43
C HIS A 134 3.93 2.16 14.40
N PHE A 135 3.26 2.14 15.55
CA PHE A 135 1.99 1.43 15.73
C PHE A 135 0.81 2.09 14.98
N GLU A 136 0.97 3.30 14.52
CA GLU A 136 0.04 4.00 13.63
C GLU A 136 0.06 3.46 12.19
N LEU A 137 1.09 2.73 11.77
CA LEU A 137 1.23 2.17 10.42
C LEU A 137 1.74 0.72 10.46
N LEU A 138 0.82 -0.24 10.51
CA LEU A 138 1.11 -1.66 10.70
C LEU A 138 0.61 -2.58 9.57
N PRO A 139 0.77 -2.26 8.28
CA PRO A 139 0.25 -3.11 7.20
C PRO A 139 0.88 -4.50 7.16
N PHE A 140 2.07 -4.67 7.75
CA PHE A 140 2.80 -5.93 7.87
C PHE A 140 2.77 -6.54 9.28
N GLY A 141 1.99 -5.94 10.20
CA GLY A 141 2.02 -6.29 11.61
C GLY A 141 3.28 -5.83 12.31
N ALA A 142 3.54 -6.39 13.50
CA ALA A 142 4.69 -6.05 14.33
C ALA A 142 5.18 -7.25 15.15
N GLY A 143 6.37 -7.08 15.79
CA GLY A 143 6.94 -8.01 16.73
C GLY A 143 7.42 -9.32 16.07
N ARG A 144 7.45 -10.40 16.86
CA ARG A 144 7.98 -11.72 16.46
C ARG A 144 7.28 -12.37 15.27
N ARG A 145 6.12 -11.86 14.86
CA ARG A 145 5.28 -12.40 13.78
C ARG A 145 5.03 -11.35 12.70
N ILE A 146 5.91 -10.37 12.59
CA ILE A 146 5.90 -9.43 11.46
C ILE A 146 6.05 -10.21 10.14
N CYS A 147 5.49 -9.68 9.07
CA CYS A 147 5.55 -10.32 7.75
C CYS A 147 7.00 -10.57 7.31
N PRO A 148 7.40 -11.82 7.05
CA PRO A 148 8.77 -12.12 6.63
C PRO A 148 9.07 -11.66 5.19
N GLY A 149 8.03 -11.49 4.35
CA GLY A 149 8.15 -11.06 2.95
C GLY A 149 8.12 -9.55 2.75
N MET A 150 8.05 -8.75 3.80
CA MET A 150 7.86 -7.30 3.75
C MET A 150 8.83 -6.59 2.79
N TYR A 151 10.12 -6.83 2.93
CA TYR A 151 11.12 -6.17 2.09
C TYR A 151 11.02 -6.56 0.62
N MET A 152 10.78 -7.84 0.35
CA MET A 152 10.62 -8.35 -1.01
C MET A 152 9.39 -7.78 -1.70
N VAL A 153 8.24 -7.74 -1.02
CA VAL A 153 7.00 -7.21 -1.63
C VAL A 153 7.09 -5.71 -1.84
N ILE A 154 7.68 -4.95 -0.93
CA ILE A 154 7.87 -3.51 -1.10
C ILE A 154 8.76 -3.22 -2.30
N ALA A 155 9.92 -3.86 -2.41
CA ALA A 155 10.80 -3.69 -3.57
C ALA A 155 10.09 -4.05 -4.88
N THR A 156 9.30 -5.14 -4.90
CA THR A 156 8.54 -5.55 -6.09
C THR A 156 7.46 -4.53 -6.45
N VAL A 157 6.69 -4.04 -5.46
CA VAL A 157 5.62 -3.05 -5.68
C VAL A 157 6.21 -1.73 -6.18
N GLU A 158 7.26 -1.23 -5.53
CA GLU A 158 7.94 0.00 -5.92
C GLU A 158 8.50 -0.09 -7.35
N LEU A 159 9.17 -1.20 -7.69
CA LEU A 159 9.73 -1.43 -9.02
C LEU A 159 8.63 -1.53 -10.10
N ALA A 160 7.53 -2.23 -9.80
CA ALA A 160 6.39 -2.35 -10.72
C ALA A 160 5.75 -0.98 -10.98
N LEU A 161 5.42 -0.24 -9.93
CA LEU A 161 4.83 1.09 -10.04
C LEU A 161 5.77 2.06 -10.77
N ALA A 162 7.08 2.05 -10.45
CA ALA A 162 8.07 2.88 -11.12
C ALA A 162 8.09 2.62 -12.63
N ASN A 163 8.09 1.36 -13.08
CA ASN A 163 8.05 1.03 -14.50
C ASN A 163 6.74 1.42 -15.18
N LEU A 164 5.58 1.25 -14.51
CA LEU A 164 4.29 1.69 -15.01
C LEU A 164 4.22 3.22 -15.20
N LEU A 165 4.74 3.97 -14.24
CA LEU A 165 4.77 5.44 -14.27
C LEU A 165 5.82 6.00 -15.24
N TYR A 166 6.94 5.31 -15.38
CA TYR A 166 7.98 5.69 -16.33
C TYR A 166 7.50 5.55 -17.78
N ARG A 167 6.94 4.37 -18.10
CA ARG A 167 6.62 3.97 -19.47
C ARG A 167 5.35 4.60 -20.01
N PHE A 168 4.36 4.88 -19.17
CA PHE A 168 3.02 5.24 -19.63
C PHE A 168 2.48 6.51 -18.98
N ASN A 169 1.73 7.27 -19.77
CA ASN A 169 0.68 8.14 -19.28
C ASN A 169 -0.60 7.31 -19.19
N TRP A 170 -1.40 7.56 -18.17
CA TRP A 170 -2.58 6.77 -17.90
C TRP A 170 -3.83 7.63 -18.02
N ASN A 171 -4.75 7.23 -18.89
CA ASN A 171 -6.04 7.88 -19.06
C ASN A 171 -7.16 6.97 -18.58
N LEU A 172 -8.27 7.59 -18.18
CA LEU A 172 -9.51 6.87 -17.94
C LEU A 172 -10.21 6.56 -19.27
N PRO A 173 -10.88 5.40 -19.39
CA PRO A 173 -11.58 5.04 -20.63
C PRO A 173 -12.85 5.85 -20.85
N ASN A 174 -13.22 6.07 -22.12
CA ASN A 174 -14.55 6.51 -22.54
C ASN A 174 -15.12 7.77 -21.83
N GLY A 175 -14.28 8.77 -21.54
CA GLY A 175 -14.73 10.01 -20.89
C GLY A 175 -15.12 9.86 -19.40
N MET A 176 -14.76 8.75 -18.79
CA MET A 176 -14.87 8.53 -17.35
C MET A 176 -14.08 9.61 -16.58
N ARG A 177 -14.65 10.12 -15.50
CA ARG A 177 -13.99 11.08 -14.61
C ARG A 177 -13.36 10.35 -13.43
N GLU A 178 -12.43 10.99 -12.76
CA GLU A 178 -11.76 10.48 -11.57
C GLU A 178 -12.74 10.08 -10.46
N ALA A 179 -13.82 10.85 -10.30
CA ALA A 179 -14.88 10.59 -9.33
C ALA A 179 -15.72 9.36 -9.64
N ASP A 180 -15.73 8.89 -10.89
CA ASP A 180 -16.51 7.75 -11.34
C ASP A 180 -15.77 6.42 -11.09
N ILE A 181 -14.49 6.47 -10.65
CA ILE A 181 -13.73 5.27 -10.31
C ILE A 181 -14.36 4.60 -9.09
N ASN A 182 -14.82 3.37 -9.27
CA ASN A 182 -15.41 2.60 -8.18
C ASN A 182 -14.34 2.21 -7.15
N MET A 183 -14.60 2.50 -5.87
CA MET A 183 -13.69 2.25 -4.75
C MET A 183 -14.17 1.12 -3.84
N GLU A 184 -15.19 0.36 -4.25
CA GLU A 184 -15.71 -0.75 -3.44
C GLU A 184 -14.66 -1.84 -3.25
N GLU A 185 -14.60 -2.31 -2.02
CA GLU A 185 -13.76 -3.41 -1.58
C GLU A 185 -14.50 -4.74 -1.67
N ALA A 186 -13.79 -5.79 -2.08
CA ALA A 186 -14.29 -7.16 -1.98
C ALA A 186 -13.90 -7.75 -0.62
N ALA A 187 -14.88 -8.21 0.14
CA ALA A 187 -14.66 -8.81 1.45
C ALA A 187 -13.85 -10.10 1.34
N GLY A 188 -12.92 -10.30 2.28
CA GLY A 188 -12.07 -11.49 2.37
C GLY A 188 -11.02 -11.34 3.46
N LEU A 189 -10.15 -12.34 3.60
CA LEU A 189 -8.95 -12.23 4.43
C LEU A 189 -8.02 -11.15 3.85
N THR A 190 -7.85 -11.17 2.53
CA THR A 190 -7.24 -10.09 1.75
C THR A 190 -8.35 -9.25 1.12
N VAL A 191 -8.19 -7.92 1.16
CA VAL A 191 -9.19 -6.98 0.64
C VAL A 191 -8.69 -6.35 -0.65
N ARG A 192 -9.23 -6.86 -1.76
CA ARG A 192 -8.97 -6.34 -3.11
C ARG A 192 -10.09 -5.41 -3.57
N LYS A 193 -9.86 -4.70 -4.64
CA LYS A 193 -10.94 -4.00 -5.34
C LYS A 193 -12.02 -4.99 -5.80
N LYS A 194 -13.29 -4.63 -5.57
CA LYS A 194 -14.44 -5.43 -6.02
C LYS A 194 -14.55 -5.42 -7.55
N PHE A 195 -14.28 -4.27 -8.17
CA PHE A 195 -14.30 -4.09 -9.62
C PHE A 195 -12.90 -3.77 -10.12
N ALA A 196 -12.52 -4.40 -11.24
CA ALA A 196 -11.22 -4.17 -11.85
C ALA A 196 -11.01 -2.70 -12.23
N LEU A 197 -9.78 -2.21 -12.04
CA LEU A 197 -9.36 -0.91 -12.54
C LEU A 197 -9.07 -1.03 -14.04
N ASN A 198 -9.77 -0.25 -14.86
CA ASN A 198 -9.50 -0.14 -16.28
C ASN A 198 -8.85 1.21 -16.59
N LEU A 199 -7.66 1.19 -17.15
CA LEU A 199 -6.91 2.37 -17.57
C LEU A 199 -6.41 2.21 -19.00
N VAL A 200 -6.32 3.30 -19.74
CA VAL A 200 -5.78 3.33 -21.10
C VAL A 200 -4.33 3.79 -21.04
N PRO A 201 -3.36 2.91 -21.35
CA PRO A 201 -1.96 3.28 -21.38
C PRO A 201 -1.63 4.05 -22.67
N ILE A 202 -0.93 5.17 -22.52
CA ILE A 202 -0.35 5.95 -23.62
C ILE A 202 1.15 5.93 -23.44
N LEU A 203 1.88 5.39 -24.41
CA LEU A 203 3.33 5.29 -24.33
C LEU A 203 3.96 6.68 -24.13
N HIS A 204 4.81 6.80 -23.13
CA HIS A 204 5.63 7.98 -22.92
C HIS A 204 6.94 7.81 -23.67
N HIS A 205 7.19 8.71 -24.62
CA HIS A 205 8.46 8.78 -25.34
C HIS A 205 9.46 9.62 -24.52
N CYS A 206 10.57 9.01 -24.14
CA CYS A 206 11.67 9.64 -23.41
C CYS A 206 12.61 10.38 -24.35
#